data_b2467eac98ea467052ae28f2b85518a3
#
_entry.id   b2467eac98ea467052ae28f2b85518a3
#
_cell.length_a   1.000
_cell.length_b   1.000
_cell.length_c   1.000
_cell.angle_alpha   90.00
_cell.angle_beta   90.00
_cell.angle_gamma   90.00
#
_symmetry.space_group_name_H-M   'P 1'
#
loop_
_entity.id
_entity.type
_entity.pdbx_description
1 polymer ?
#
loop_
_entity_poly.entity_id
_entity_poly.type
_entity_poly.pdbx_seq_one_letter_code
_entity_poly.pdbx_strand_id
1 'polypeptide(L)'
;SVVENGGTLSKLTGDGLMAYFDADKTAKAVNAAIEICRRLEDVRNAAPANDPVHYLYAGLGLCVGDVREGNVGSKQKYDYTLLGDSVNSAARLESVTRKVDALVVFDESVLKRMEKPSALRQLGLYSPKGKTEQLRIYSVNLPYLRRSVTLSDLKTAITNLKGVASAA
;
A
#
# COMPACT_ATOMS: atom_id res chain seq x y z
N SER A 1 9.91 8.08 4.50
CA SER A 1 8.83 7.76 5.47
C SER A 1 9.07 6.43 6.19
N VAL A 2 9.38 5.29 5.50
CA VAL A 2 9.59 4.00 6.19
C VAL A 2 10.71 4.09 7.23
N VAL A 3 11.92 4.43 6.80
CA VAL A 3 13.12 4.50 7.68
C VAL A 3 12.97 5.60 8.75
N GLU A 4 12.42 6.75 8.40
CA GLU A 4 12.15 7.85 9.33
C GLU A 4 11.21 7.44 10.47
N ASN A 5 10.30 6.50 10.22
CA ASN A 5 9.41 5.93 11.21
C ASN A 5 9.97 4.66 11.89
N GLY A 6 11.25 4.34 11.67
CA GLY A 6 11.93 3.21 12.32
C GLY A 6 11.60 1.85 11.72
N GLY A 7 11.17 1.82 10.46
CA GLY A 7 10.99 0.61 9.67
C GLY A 7 12.22 0.28 8.82
N THR A 8 12.26 -0.92 8.29
CA THR A 8 13.30 -1.41 7.40
C THR A 8 12.72 -1.65 6.00
N LEU A 9 13.39 -1.11 4.99
CA LEU A 9 13.08 -1.41 3.60
C LEU A 9 13.71 -2.75 3.23
N SER A 10 12.88 -3.74 2.87
CA SER A 10 13.36 -5.07 2.54
C SER A 10 13.66 -5.22 1.04
N LYS A 11 12.70 -4.88 0.19
CA LYS A 11 12.82 -5.11 -1.25
C LYS A 11 12.03 -4.10 -2.07
N LEU A 12 12.59 -3.73 -3.23
CA LEU A 12 11.87 -3.06 -4.31
C LEU A 12 11.36 -4.11 -5.31
N THR A 13 10.11 -4.02 -5.72
CA THR A 13 9.45 -4.97 -6.63
C THR A 13 8.80 -4.21 -7.79
N GLY A 14 9.62 -3.85 -8.79
CA GLY A 14 9.16 -2.99 -9.88
C GLY A 14 8.78 -1.60 -9.36
N ASP A 15 7.51 -1.24 -9.46
CA ASP A 15 6.91 0.00 -8.95
C ASP A 15 6.49 -0.08 -7.47
N GLY A 16 6.61 -1.26 -6.87
CA GLY A 16 6.26 -1.51 -5.47
C GLY A 16 7.45 -1.60 -4.53
N LEU A 17 7.17 -1.55 -3.25
CA LEU A 17 8.15 -1.80 -2.20
C LEU A 17 7.58 -2.69 -1.10
N MET A 18 8.47 -3.44 -0.47
CA MET A 18 8.18 -4.22 0.73
C MET A 18 9.03 -3.70 1.87
N ALA A 19 8.40 -3.45 2.99
CA ALA A 19 9.04 -2.96 4.21
C ALA A 19 8.47 -3.67 5.43
N TYR A 20 9.22 -3.69 6.52
CA TYR A 20 8.75 -4.23 7.79
C TYR A 20 9.12 -3.34 8.97
N PHE A 21 8.40 -3.52 10.05
CA PHE A 21 8.57 -2.86 11.33
C PHE A 21 8.52 -3.92 12.43
N ASP A 22 9.22 -3.69 13.51
CA ASP A 22 9.05 -4.49 14.72
C ASP A 22 7.61 -4.35 15.25
N ALA A 23 7.11 -5.40 15.90
CA ALA A 23 5.70 -5.48 16.29
C ALA A 23 5.27 -4.37 17.29
N ASP A 24 6.19 -3.87 18.10
CA ASP A 24 5.97 -2.74 19.00
C ASP A 24 5.90 -1.39 18.27
N LYS A 25 6.31 -1.34 17.00
CA LYS A 25 6.26 -0.16 16.13
C LYS A 25 5.05 -0.14 15.19
N THR A 26 4.01 -0.93 15.46
CA THR A 26 2.83 -1.03 14.56
C THR A 26 2.19 0.34 14.29
N ALA A 27 2.05 1.20 15.29
CA ALA A 27 1.52 2.56 15.09
C ALA A 27 2.43 3.40 14.18
N LYS A 28 3.74 3.25 14.27
CA LYS A 28 4.71 3.93 13.39
C LYS A 28 4.62 3.41 11.96
N ALA A 29 4.34 2.11 11.76
CA ALA A 29 4.10 1.55 10.43
C ALA A 29 2.86 2.17 9.75
N VAL A 30 1.77 2.34 10.50
CA VAL A 30 0.57 3.02 10.00
C VAL A 30 0.85 4.50 9.70
N ASN A 31 1.57 5.19 10.57
CA ASN A 31 1.98 6.58 10.32
C ASN A 31 2.86 6.73 9.09
N ALA A 32 3.81 5.81 8.88
CA ALA A 32 4.64 5.80 7.66
C ALA A 32 3.79 5.63 6.40
N ALA A 33 2.79 4.75 6.42
CA ALA A 33 1.87 4.54 5.30
C ALA A 33 1.04 5.81 5.01
N ILE A 34 0.51 6.45 6.05
CA ILE A 34 -0.22 7.72 5.94
C ILE A 34 0.67 8.81 5.35
N GLU A 35 1.92 8.91 5.83
CA GLU A 35 2.88 9.90 5.38
C GLU A 35 3.27 9.70 3.91
N ILE A 36 3.43 8.47 3.44
CA ILE A 36 3.67 8.16 2.02
C ILE A 36 2.53 8.72 1.17
N CYS A 37 1.28 8.46 1.55
CA CYS A 37 0.11 8.97 0.81
C CYS A 37 0.08 10.50 0.80
N ARG A 38 0.36 11.14 1.94
CA ARG A 38 0.41 12.60 2.06
C ARG A 38 1.49 13.20 1.16
N ARG A 39 2.70 12.65 1.18
CA ARG A 39 3.81 13.12 0.32
C ARG A 39 3.48 12.95 -1.17
N LEU A 40 2.79 11.86 -1.54
CA LEU A 40 2.33 11.68 -2.92
C LEU A 40 1.22 12.67 -3.29
N GLU A 41 0.36 13.06 -2.35
CA GLU A 41 -0.62 14.12 -2.58
C GLU A 41 0.07 15.48 -2.76
N ASP A 42 1.06 15.80 -1.93
CA ASP A 42 1.86 17.03 -2.09
C ASP A 42 2.50 17.10 -3.49
N VAL A 43 3.06 15.99 -3.97
CA VAL A 43 3.64 15.88 -5.33
C VAL A 43 2.58 16.11 -6.41
N ARG A 44 1.39 15.48 -6.29
CA ARG A 44 0.29 15.70 -7.25
C ARG A 44 -0.20 17.14 -7.26
N ASN A 45 -0.31 17.78 -6.08
CA ASN A 45 -0.79 19.15 -5.94
C ASN A 45 0.22 20.18 -6.47
N ALA A 46 1.51 19.86 -6.44
CA ALA A 46 2.57 20.72 -6.96
C ALA A 46 2.79 20.57 -8.48
N ALA A 47 2.21 19.53 -9.09
CA ALA A 47 2.42 19.24 -10.50
C ALA A 47 1.66 20.21 -11.42
N PRO A 48 2.23 20.54 -12.60
CA PRO A 48 1.54 21.34 -13.61
C PRO A 48 0.23 20.70 -14.06
N ALA A 49 -0.74 21.49 -14.49
CA ALA A 49 -1.96 20.98 -15.08
C ALA A 49 -1.62 20.01 -16.24
N ASN A 50 -2.31 18.89 -16.33
CA ASN A 50 -2.10 17.81 -17.29
C ASN A 50 -0.84 16.95 -17.09
N ASP A 51 -0.09 17.10 -16.01
CA ASP A 51 1.03 16.22 -15.71
C ASP A 51 0.51 14.80 -15.35
N PRO A 52 1.08 13.73 -15.93
CA PRO A 52 0.72 12.34 -15.58
C PRO A 52 0.85 12.01 -14.10
N VAL A 53 1.64 12.75 -13.35
CA VAL A 53 1.82 12.57 -11.90
C VAL A 53 0.52 12.72 -11.10
N HIS A 54 -0.49 13.44 -11.65
CA HIS A 54 -1.82 13.51 -11.04
C HIS A 54 -2.50 12.13 -10.88
N TYR A 55 -2.06 11.13 -11.64
CA TYR A 55 -2.56 9.75 -11.57
C TYR A 55 -1.69 8.84 -10.70
N LEU A 56 -0.65 9.37 -10.06
CA LEU A 56 0.26 8.60 -9.20
C LEU A 56 -0.38 8.37 -7.82
N TYR A 57 -0.76 7.15 -7.56
CA TYR A 57 -1.27 6.68 -6.26
C TYR A 57 -0.56 5.42 -5.83
N ALA A 58 -0.24 5.32 -4.55
CA ALA A 58 0.23 4.10 -3.93
C ALA A 58 -0.88 3.45 -3.11
N GLY A 59 -1.11 2.15 -3.32
CA GLY A 59 -1.88 1.33 -2.40
C GLY A 59 -0.95 0.70 -1.37
N LEU A 60 -1.33 0.74 -0.10
CA LEU A 60 -0.54 0.19 1.00
C LEU A 60 -1.38 -0.82 1.80
N GLY A 61 -0.88 -2.05 1.90
CA GLY A 61 -1.46 -3.11 2.72
C GLY A 61 -0.58 -3.37 3.94
N LEU A 62 -1.17 -3.37 5.14
CA LEU A 62 -0.45 -3.67 6.37
C LEU A 62 -1.06 -4.87 7.08
N CYS A 63 -0.22 -5.74 7.60
CA CYS A 63 -0.59 -6.90 8.39
C CYS A 63 0.46 -7.13 9.47
N VAL A 64 0.04 -7.64 10.62
CA VAL A 64 0.96 -8.05 11.69
C VAL A 64 0.96 -9.57 11.80
N GLY A 65 2.16 -10.14 11.87
CA GLY A 65 2.36 -11.58 12.04
C GLY A 65 3.83 -11.94 11.94
N ASP A 66 4.09 -13.23 12.08
CA ASP A 66 5.45 -13.75 12.00
C ASP A 66 6.03 -13.61 10.60
N VAL A 67 7.25 -13.11 10.54
CA VAL A 67 8.02 -12.90 9.32
C VAL A 67 9.41 -13.48 9.51
N ARG A 68 9.89 -14.19 8.51
CA ARG A 68 11.28 -14.64 8.41
C ARG A 68 11.96 -13.92 7.27
N GLU A 69 13.12 -13.38 7.54
CA GLU A 69 13.96 -12.75 6.55
C GLU A 69 15.05 -13.72 6.11
N GLY A 70 15.28 -13.86 4.81
CA GLY A 70 16.27 -14.79 4.33
C GLY A 70 16.43 -14.82 2.83
N ASN A 71 17.49 -15.53 2.41
CA ASN A 71 17.75 -15.78 1.00
C ASN A 71 16.86 -16.92 0.48
N VAL A 72 16.09 -16.64 -0.55
CA VAL A 72 15.28 -17.62 -1.27
C VAL A 72 15.75 -17.74 -2.69
N GLY A 73 15.94 -18.96 -3.16
CA GLY A 73 16.33 -19.21 -4.54
C GLY A 73 17.22 -20.43 -4.73
N SER A 74 17.78 -20.55 -5.92
CA SER A 74 18.74 -21.58 -6.30
C SER A 74 20.17 -21.10 -6.14
N LYS A 75 21.16 -22.03 -6.27
CA LYS A 75 22.60 -21.68 -6.24
C LYS A 75 23.01 -20.62 -7.27
N GLN A 76 22.18 -20.39 -8.29
CA GLN A 76 22.47 -19.45 -9.39
C GLN A 76 21.79 -18.10 -9.21
N LYS A 77 20.72 -18.01 -8.37
CA LYS A 77 20.00 -16.78 -8.11
C LYS A 77 19.38 -16.81 -6.71
N TYR A 78 19.88 -15.97 -5.83
CA TYR A 78 19.34 -15.75 -4.50
C TYR A 78 18.63 -14.39 -4.46
N ASP A 79 17.41 -14.41 -3.97
CA ASP A 79 16.65 -13.20 -3.62
C ASP A 79 16.53 -13.11 -2.11
N TYR A 80 17.04 -12.06 -1.51
CA TYR A 80 16.81 -11.75 -0.12
C TYR A 80 15.40 -11.18 0.03
N THR A 81 14.55 -11.83 0.80
CA THR A 81 13.14 -11.46 0.90
C THR A 81 12.52 -11.83 2.25
N LEU A 82 11.35 -11.30 2.51
CA LEU A 82 10.53 -11.66 3.65
C LEU A 82 9.61 -12.84 3.30
N LEU A 83 9.53 -13.81 4.20
CA LEU A 83 8.65 -14.98 4.10
C LEU A 83 7.70 -15.01 5.28
N GLY A 84 6.44 -15.33 5.03
CA GLY A 84 5.41 -15.50 6.05
C GLY A 84 4.00 -15.30 5.50
N ASP A 85 3.03 -15.85 6.20
CA ASP A 85 1.61 -15.65 5.85
C ASP A 85 1.19 -14.19 5.97
N SER A 86 1.78 -13.45 6.91
CA SER A 86 1.58 -12.01 7.09
C SER A 86 2.05 -11.21 5.88
N VAL A 87 3.16 -11.60 5.24
CA VAL A 87 3.67 -10.97 4.02
C VAL A 87 2.67 -11.13 2.88
N ASN A 88 2.17 -12.36 2.68
CA ASN A 88 1.14 -12.63 1.68
C ASN A 88 -0.19 -11.91 1.98
N SER A 89 -0.54 -11.78 3.27
CA SER A 89 -1.73 -11.05 3.70
C SER A 89 -1.59 -9.56 3.43
N ALA A 90 -0.45 -8.95 3.73
CA ALA A 90 -0.17 -7.55 3.40
C ALA A 90 -0.26 -7.28 1.89
N ALA A 91 0.31 -8.14 1.05
CA ALA A 91 0.20 -8.02 -0.41
C ALA A 91 -1.24 -8.14 -0.91
N ARG A 92 -2.06 -9.00 -0.29
CA ARG A 92 -3.50 -9.10 -0.60
C ARG A 92 -4.25 -7.84 -0.18
N LEU A 93 -3.96 -7.28 0.99
CA LEU A 93 -4.56 -6.03 1.47
C LEU A 93 -4.16 -4.84 0.58
N GLU A 94 -2.91 -4.80 0.10
CA GLU A 94 -2.50 -3.83 -0.93
C GLU A 94 -3.41 -3.95 -2.16
N SER A 95 -3.61 -5.15 -2.69
CA SER A 95 -4.47 -5.38 -3.85
C SER A 95 -5.93 -4.99 -3.62
N VAL A 96 -6.43 -5.03 -2.38
CA VAL A 96 -7.78 -4.57 -2.00
C VAL A 96 -7.92 -3.06 -2.16
N THR A 97 -6.85 -2.28 -2.00
CA THR A 97 -6.89 -0.82 -2.18
C THR A 97 -7.42 -0.40 -3.55
N ARG A 98 -7.31 -1.27 -4.57
CA ARG A 98 -7.85 -1.03 -5.91
C ARG A 98 -9.37 -1.23 -6.00
N LYS A 99 -9.97 -1.89 -5.01
CA LYS A 99 -11.39 -2.26 -4.97
C LYS A 99 -12.21 -1.43 -4.00
N VAL A 100 -11.53 -0.79 -3.05
CA VAL A 100 -12.13 0.06 -2.03
C VAL A 100 -11.65 1.50 -2.19
N ASP A 101 -12.43 2.45 -1.71
CA ASP A 101 -12.03 3.86 -1.68
C ASP A 101 -11.11 4.14 -0.48
N ALA A 102 -9.93 3.50 -0.48
CA ALA A 102 -8.90 3.70 0.54
C ALA A 102 -7.52 3.30 -0.01
N LEU A 103 -6.51 4.12 0.24
CA LEU A 103 -5.14 3.86 -0.18
C LEU A 103 -4.34 3.07 0.86
N VAL A 104 -4.71 3.13 2.12
CA VAL A 104 -4.10 2.37 3.21
C VAL A 104 -5.14 1.39 3.74
N VAL A 105 -4.86 0.09 3.67
CA VAL A 105 -5.75 -0.97 4.15
C VAL A 105 -5.00 -1.89 5.10
N PHE A 106 -5.60 -2.18 6.22
CA PHE A 106 -5.06 -3.09 7.22
C PHE A 106 -6.16 -3.96 7.84
N ASP A 107 -5.76 -5.05 8.45
CA ASP A 107 -6.67 -5.98 9.12
C ASP A 107 -6.71 -5.77 10.64
N GLU A 108 -7.46 -6.62 11.30
CA GLU A 108 -7.64 -6.60 12.75
C GLU A 108 -6.35 -6.86 13.53
N SER A 109 -5.35 -7.53 12.93
CA SER A 109 -4.05 -7.78 13.56
C SER A 109 -3.28 -6.48 13.83
N VAL A 110 -3.37 -5.53 12.90
CA VAL A 110 -2.81 -4.18 13.06
C VAL A 110 -3.61 -3.40 14.09
N LEU A 111 -4.95 -3.41 13.99
CA LEU A 111 -5.82 -2.66 14.90
C LEU A 111 -5.63 -3.04 16.37
N LYS A 112 -5.41 -4.33 16.67
CA LYS A 112 -5.18 -4.83 18.03
C LYS A 112 -3.89 -4.33 18.68
N ARG A 113 -2.94 -3.85 17.88
CA ARG A 113 -1.60 -3.43 18.35
C ARG A 113 -1.41 -1.91 18.34
N MET A 114 -2.44 -1.17 18.03
CA MET A 114 -2.41 0.27 18.07
C MET A 114 -3.55 0.81 18.91
N GLU A 115 -3.33 1.95 19.54
CA GLU A 115 -4.44 2.72 20.09
C GLU A 115 -5.42 3.07 18.98
N LYS A 116 -6.72 2.95 19.26
CA LYS A 116 -7.75 3.22 18.23
C LYS A 116 -7.54 4.62 17.64
N PRO A 117 -7.21 4.74 16.36
CA PRO A 117 -7.10 6.04 15.74
C PRO A 117 -8.45 6.74 15.79
N SER A 118 -8.44 8.04 16.12
CA SER A 118 -9.65 8.87 16.19
C SER A 118 -10.45 8.90 14.88
N ALA A 119 -9.80 8.59 13.77
CA ALA A 119 -10.36 8.57 12.43
C ALA A 119 -10.41 7.16 11.82
N LEU A 120 -10.65 6.12 12.63
CA LEU A 120 -10.78 4.75 12.12
C LEU A 120 -12.00 4.60 11.20
N ARG A 121 -11.79 4.00 10.03
CA ARG A 121 -12.84 3.64 9.07
C ARG A 121 -12.86 2.13 8.86
N GLN A 122 -13.98 1.50 9.19
CA GLN A 122 -14.22 0.10 8.85
C GLN A 122 -14.66 0.01 7.39
N LEU A 123 -13.99 -0.83 6.60
CA LEU A 123 -14.26 -1.03 5.17
C LEU A 123 -15.16 -2.24 4.92
N GLY A 124 -15.34 -3.13 5.92
CA GLY A 124 -16.18 -4.32 5.83
C GLY A 124 -15.42 -5.63 5.95
N LEU A 125 -16.01 -6.69 5.39
CA LEU A 125 -15.43 -8.03 5.35
C LEU A 125 -14.79 -8.29 3.99
N TYR A 126 -13.62 -8.85 4.01
CA TYR A 126 -12.88 -9.27 2.83
C TYR A 126 -12.60 -10.78 2.88
N SER A 127 -12.93 -11.48 1.80
CA SER A 127 -12.65 -12.91 1.63
C SER A 127 -11.40 -13.07 0.73
N PRO A 128 -10.23 -13.38 1.31
CA PRO A 128 -9.03 -13.61 0.51
C PRO A 128 -9.20 -14.86 -0.36
N LYS A 129 -8.79 -14.79 -1.62
CA LYS A 129 -8.82 -15.95 -2.51
C LYS A 129 -7.99 -17.10 -1.92
N GLY A 130 -8.60 -18.28 -1.77
CA GLY A 130 -7.95 -19.48 -1.21
C GLY A 130 -7.92 -19.54 0.32
N LYS A 131 -8.65 -18.67 1.03
CA LYS A 131 -8.92 -18.79 2.46
C LYS A 131 -10.43 -18.85 2.70
N THR A 132 -10.85 -19.68 3.66
CA THR A 132 -12.25 -19.78 4.09
C THR A 132 -12.64 -18.68 5.07
N GLU A 133 -11.69 -18.13 5.78
CA GLU A 133 -11.92 -17.09 6.78
C GLU A 133 -12.05 -15.71 6.13
N GLN A 134 -13.07 -14.98 6.58
CA GLN A 134 -13.26 -13.59 6.23
C GLN A 134 -12.46 -12.70 7.17
N LEU A 135 -11.77 -11.72 6.62
CA LEU A 135 -11.02 -10.73 7.38
C LEU A 135 -11.80 -9.42 7.47
N ARG A 136 -11.90 -8.84 8.65
CA ARG A 136 -12.33 -7.44 8.78
C ARG A 136 -11.19 -6.54 8.38
N ILE A 137 -11.50 -5.61 7.50
CA ILE A 137 -10.52 -4.67 6.98
C ILE A 137 -10.89 -3.24 7.34
N TYR A 138 -9.87 -2.45 7.54
CA TYR A 138 -9.95 -1.09 8.05
C TYR A 138 -9.04 -0.15 7.27
N SER A 139 -9.31 1.14 7.41
CA SER A 139 -8.49 2.24 6.94
C SER A 139 -8.54 3.40 7.94
N VAL A 140 -7.79 4.44 7.68
CA VAL A 140 -7.90 5.73 8.37
C VAL A 140 -8.73 6.67 7.50
N ASN A 141 -9.68 7.39 8.10
CA ASN A 141 -10.59 8.29 7.38
C ASN A 141 -9.95 9.69 7.22
N LEU A 142 -9.00 9.79 6.30
CA LEU A 142 -8.36 11.04 5.91
C LEU A 142 -8.62 11.28 4.42
N PRO A 143 -8.92 12.53 4.00
CA PRO A 143 -9.30 12.82 2.61
C PRO A 143 -8.27 12.37 1.58
N TYR A 144 -6.98 12.59 1.85
CA TYR A 144 -5.88 12.22 0.96
C TYR A 144 -5.58 10.70 0.92
N LEU A 145 -6.25 9.88 1.74
CA LEU A 145 -6.19 8.42 1.63
C LEU A 145 -7.23 7.84 0.67
N ARG A 146 -7.94 8.69 -0.06
CA ARG A 146 -8.88 8.29 -1.11
C ARG A 146 -8.32 8.63 -2.47
N ARG A 147 -8.77 7.91 -3.49
CA ARG A 147 -8.48 8.28 -4.86
C ARG A 147 -9.42 9.38 -5.32
N SER A 148 -8.86 10.47 -5.82
CA SER A 148 -9.63 11.53 -6.48
C SER A 148 -9.89 11.22 -7.97
N VAL A 149 -9.26 10.18 -8.52
CA VAL A 149 -9.42 9.77 -9.92
C VAL A 149 -9.91 8.33 -10.02
N THR A 150 -10.75 8.08 -11.00
CA THR A 150 -11.27 6.73 -11.28
C THR A 150 -10.32 5.95 -12.19
N LEU A 151 -10.53 4.61 -12.28
CA LEU A 151 -9.83 3.79 -13.27
C LEU A 151 -10.16 4.20 -14.71
N SER A 152 -11.34 4.80 -14.95
CA SER A 152 -11.73 5.35 -16.25
C SER A 152 -10.88 6.55 -16.60
N ASP A 153 -10.67 7.47 -15.66
CA ASP A 153 -9.84 8.67 -15.86
C ASP A 153 -8.40 8.26 -16.16
N LEU A 154 -7.87 7.27 -15.45
CA LEU A 154 -6.53 6.73 -15.69
C LEU A 154 -6.40 6.13 -17.10
N LYS A 155 -7.39 5.33 -17.55
CA LYS A 155 -7.39 4.77 -18.92
C LYS A 155 -7.42 5.87 -19.97
N THR A 156 -8.25 6.88 -19.77
CA THR A 156 -8.35 8.05 -20.67
C THR A 156 -7.02 8.78 -20.75
N ALA A 157 -6.37 9.04 -19.61
CA ALA A 157 -5.06 9.67 -19.56
C ALA A 157 -3.98 8.87 -20.30
N ILE A 158 -3.93 7.54 -20.10
CA ILE A 158 -2.97 6.66 -20.79
C ILE A 158 -3.22 6.68 -22.31
N THR A 159 -4.48 6.70 -22.75
CA THR A 159 -4.83 6.77 -24.18
C THR A 159 -4.38 8.08 -24.79
N ASN A 160 -4.58 9.19 -24.10
CA ASN A 160 -4.14 10.52 -24.56
C ASN A 160 -2.61 10.61 -24.66
N LEU A 161 -1.87 10.05 -23.71
CA LEU A 161 -0.41 10.01 -23.74
C LEU A 161 0.11 9.18 -24.93
N LYS A 162 -0.53 8.04 -25.24
CA LYS A 162 -0.18 7.24 -26.43
C LYS A 162 -0.48 7.97 -27.73
N GLY A 163 -1.57 8.74 -27.79
CA GLY A 163 -1.90 9.58 -28.95
C GLY A 163 -0.86 10.66 -29.22
N VAL A 164 -0.31 11.28 -28.19
CA VAL A 164 0.78 12.28 -28.32
C VAL A 164 2.08 11.62 -28.78
N ALA A 165 2.43 10.44 -28.28
CA ALA A 165 3.65 9.72 -28.65
C ALA A 165 3.61 9.19 -30.10
N SER A 166 2.43 9.02 -30.72
CA SER A 166 2.28 8.59 -32.12
C SER A 166 2.21 9.77 -33.11
N ALA A 167 2.13 10.99 -32.62
CA ALA A 167 2.07 12.23 -33.42
C ALA A 167 3.41 12.99 -33.45
N ALA A 168 4.43 12.50 -32.80
CA ALA A 168 5.82 12.99 -32.79
C ALA A 168 6.73 12.00 -33.54
#